data_9ad89e4a04e07414633efece9c5b76bc
#
_entry.id   9ad89e4a04e07414633efece9c5b76bc
#
_cell.length_a   1.000
_cell.length_b   1.000
_cell.length_c   1.000
_cell.angle_alpha   90.00
_cell.angle_beta   90.00
_cell.angle_gamma   90.00
#
_symmetry.space_group_name_H-M   'P 1'
#
loop_
_entity.id
_entity.type
_entity.pdbx_description
1 polymer ?
#
loop_
_entity_poly.entity_id
_entity_poly.type
_entity_poly.pdbx_seq_one_letter_code
_entity_poly.pdbx_strand_id
1 'polypeptide(L)'
;LPSLTDQIFIKISRIRTLQEATERMIDEDEKGEFIAIVNYSIMALIQLELGFADQPDLTDEEAIIYYDKYAIIAHDLMLKKNHDYGEAWRDMRISSITDLIYQKV
;
A
#
# COMPACT_ATOMS: atom_id res chain seq x y z
N LEU A 1 -14.62 3.28 2.26
CA LEU A 1 -13.47 2.48 2.69
C LEU A 1 -13.58 0.99 2.40
N PRO A 2 -14.73 0.32 2.60
CA PRO A 2 -14.77 -1.10 2.31
C PRO A 2 -14.32 -1.45 0.89
N SER A 3 -14.68 -0.63 -0.06
CA SER A 3 -14.28 -0.84 -1.44
C SER A 3 -12.76 -0.76 -1.63
N LEU A 4 -12.11 0.18 -0.96
CA LEU A 4 -10.65 0.31 -1.06
C LEU A 4 -9.93 -0.82 -0.33
N THR A 5 -10.41 -1.22 0.83
CA THR A 5 -9.81 -2.34 1.54
C THR A 5 -10.00 -3.65 0.76
N ASP A 6 -11.14 -3.80 0.09
CA ASP A 6 -11.35 -4.94 -0.78
C ASP A 6 -10.36 -4.96 -1.94
N GLN A 7 -10.08 -3.79 -2.53
CA GLN A 7 -9.10 -3.71 -3.61
C GLN A 7 -7.70 -4.10 -3.11
N ILE A 8 -7.33 -3.66 -1.93
CA ILE A 8 -6.06 -4.04 -1.32
C ILE A 8 -6.01 -5.55 -1.10
N PHE A 9 -7.08 -6.13 -0.59
CA PHE A 9 -7.17 -7.57 -0.37
C PHE A 9 -7.00 -8.34 -1.68
N ILE A 10 -7.67 -7.89 -2.74
CA ILE A 10 -7.54 -8.53 -4.05
C ILE A 10 -6.09 -8.47 -4.54
N LYS A 11 -5.45 -7.31 -4.40
CA LYS A 11 -4.06 -7.14 -4.87
C LYS A 11 -3.09 -8.02 -4.10
N ILE A 12 -3.23 -8.09 -2.79
CA ILE A 12 -2.31 -8.93 -1.99
C ILE A 12 -2.56 -10.42 -2.27
N SER A 13 -3.80 -10.80 -2.53
CA SER A 13 -4.13 -12.17 -2.90
C SER A 13 -3.53 -12.54 -4.25
N ARG A 14 -3.53 -11.61 -5.19
CA ARG A 14 -2.90 -11.83 -6.50
C ARG A 14 -1.40 -12.02 -6.37
N ILE A 15 -0.76 -11.21 -5.53
CA ILE A 15 0.67 -11.34 -5.28
C ILE A 15 0.96 -12.74 -4.72
N ARG A 16 0.17 -13.17 -3.74
CA ARG A 16 0.34 -14.50 -3.15
C ARG A 16 0.21 -15.59 -4.21
N THR A 17 -0.78 -15.50 -5.05
CA THR A 17 -1.00 -16.46 -6.12
C THR A 17 0.18 -16.52 -7.08
N LEU A 18 0.69 -15.35 -7.46
CA LEU A 18 1.85 -15.28 -8.35
C LEU A 18 3.09 -15.90 -7.71
N GLN A 19 3.29 -15.65 -6.43
CA GLN A 19 4.44 -16.20 -5.72
C GLN A 19 4.36 -17.72 -5.60
N GLU A 20 3.19 -18.26 -5.40
CA GLU A 20 3.00 -19.70 -5.27
C GLU A 20 3.02 -20.44 -6.60
N ALA A 21 2.54 -19.80 -7.63
CA ALA A 21 2.44 -20.44 -8.94
C ALA A 21 3.78 -20.52 -9.67
N THR A 22 4.67 -19.61 -9.37
CA THR A 22 5.94 -19.56 -10.06
C THR A 22 7.04 -19.39 -9.06
N GLU A 23 8.06 -20.13 -9.15
CA GLU A 23 9.19 -20.01 -8.25
C GLU A 23 10.14 -18.93 -8.71
N ARG A 24 9.64 -17.90 -9.31
CA ARG A 24 10.50 -16.89 -9.88
C ARG A 24 10.55 -15.63 -9.04
N MET A 25 11.54 -14.82 -9.36
CA MET A 25 11.70 -13.56 -8.69
C MET A 25 10.59 -12.59 -9.06
N ILE A 26 10.51 -11.48 -8.35
CA ILE A 26 9.53 -10.45 -8.62
C ILE A 26 9.69 -9.95 -10.05
N ASP A 27 8.58 -9.91 -10.76
CA ASP A 27 8.56 -9.36 -12.10
C ASP A 27 7.70 -8.07 -12.08
N GLU A 28 7.47 -7.54 -13.25
CA GLU A 28 6.70 -6.31 -13.38
C GLU A 28 5.29 -6.43 -12.80
N ASP A 29 4.68 -7.60 -12.93
CA ASP A 29 3.32 -7.80 -12.44
C ASP A 29 3.25 -7.72 -10.92
N GLU A 30 4.17 -8.38 -10.21
CA GLU A 30 4.20 -8.30 -8.77
C GLU A 30 4.51 -6.88 -8.30
N LYS A 31 5.46 -6.24 -8.94
CA LYS A 31 5.83 -4.86 -8.61
C LYS A 31 4.64 -3.92 -8.78
N GLY A 32 3.91 -4.08 -9.90
CA GLY A 32 2.72 -3.28 -10.16
C GLY A 32 1.64 -3.49 -9.11
N GLU A 33 1.47 -4.71 -8.64
CA GLU A 33 0.49 -5.01 -7.61
C GLU A 33 0.86 -4.38 -6.26
N PHE A 34 2.14 -4.39 -5.90
CA PHE A 34 2.59 -3.71 -4.69
C PHE A 34 2.39 -2.19 -4.78
N ILE A 35 2.67 -1.61 -5.94
CA ILE A 35 2.43 -0.18 -6.16
C ILE A 35 0.95 0.14 -6.01
N ALA A 36 0.09 -0.72 -6.54
CA ALA A 36 -1.35 -0.54 -6.42
C ALA A 36 -1.79 -0.55 -4.95
N ILE A 37 -1.22 -1.43 -4.13
CA ILE A 37 -1.52 -1.47 -2.70
C ILE A 37 -1.16 -0.14 -2.04
N VAL A 38 -0.01 0.42 -2.36
CA VAL A 38 0.40 1.72 -1.82
C VAL A 38 -0.60 2.79 -2.22
N ASN A 39 -0.97 2.83 -3.49
CA ASN A 39 -1.91 3.83 -3.98
C ASN A 39 -3.28 3.72 -3.33
N TYR A 40 -3.84 2.52 -3.23
CA TYR A 40 -5.13 2.33 -2.58
C TYR A 40 -5.07 2.68 -1.09
N SER A 41 -3.95 2.40 -0.44
CA SER A 41 -3.78 2.76 0.97
C SER A 41 -3.77 4.28 1.16
N ILE A 42 -3.10 5.00 0.28
CA ILE A 42 -3.09 6.47 0.33
C ILE A 42 -4.50 7.01 0.06
N MET A 43 -5.20 6.45 -0.91
CA MET A 43 -6.57 6.85 -1.19
C MET A 43 -7.49 6.64 0.02
N ALA A 44 -7.29 5.53 0.74
CA ALA A 44 -8.06 5.27 1.95
C ALA A 44 -7.79 6.31 3.03
N LEU A 45 -6.53 6.70 3.20
CA LEU A 45 -6.17 7.75 4.17
C LEU A 45 -6.82 9.08 3.81
N ILE A 46 -6.85 9.42 2.54
CA ILE A 46 -7.52 10.65 2.07
C ILE A 46 -9.01 10.59 2.41
N GLN A 47 -9.66 9.45 2.16
CA GLN A 47 -11.08 9.31 2.46
C GLN A 47 -11.36 9.41 3.95
N LEU A 48 -10.48 8.88 4.78
CA LEU A 48 -10.64 9.00 6.22
C LEU A 48 -10.57 10.44 6.69
N GLU A 49 -9.71 11.23 6.08
CA GLU A 49 -9.61 12.65 6.42
C GLU A 49 -10.82 13.45 5.95
N LEU A 50 -11.29 13.20 4.73
CA LEU A 50 -12.38 13.97 4.15
C LEU A 50 -13.76 13.49 4.55
N GLY A 51 -13.84 12.34 5.17
CA GLY A 51 -15.11 11.70 5.47
C GLY A 51 -15.58 10.92 4.26
N PHE A 52 -16.59 10.09 4.46
CA PHE A 52 -16.98 9.29 3.38
C PHE A 52 -18.02 9.81 2.57
N ALA A 53 -18.73 10.56 3.12
CA ALA A 53 -20.00 10.70 2.68
C ALA A 53 -20.00 11.07 1.26
N ASP A 54 -19.99 12.02 0.92
CA ASP A 54 -20.30 12.50 -0.32
C ASP A 54 -19.06 12.94 -0.95
N GLN A 55 -18.49 12.13 -1.66
CA GLN A 55 -17.32 12.43 -2.37
C GLN A 55 -17.21 13.87 -2.74
N PRO A 56 -16.48 14.62 -2.02
CA PRO A 56 -16.26 15.98 -2.43
C PRO A 56 -15.60 15.91 -3.77
N ASP A 57 -16.03 16.74 -4.64
CA ASP A 57 -15.45 16.82 -5.93
C ASP A 57 -14.12 17.51 -5.81
N LEU A 58 -13.09 16.74 -5.53
CA LEU A 58 -11.75 17.28 -5.50
C LEU A 58 -11.31 17.62 -6.90
N THR A 59 -10.66 18.75 -7.07
CA THR A 59 -9.98 19.03 -8.32
C THR A 59 -8.74 18.17 -8.39
N ASP A 60 -8.18 18.01 -9.58
CA ASP A 60 -6.94 17.24 -9.73
C ASP A 60 -5.83 17.83 -8.89
N GLU A 61 -5.75 19.14 -8.80
CA GLU A 61 -4.74 19.81 -7.99
C GLU A 61 -4.90 19.49 -6.50
N GLU A 62 -6.13 19.52 -6.01
CA GLU A 62 -6.41 19.20 -4.63
C GLU A 62 -6.09 17.73 -4.32
N ALA A 63 -6.43 16.84 -5.24
CA ALA A 63 -6.13 15.42 -5.08
C ALA A 63 -4.62 15.18 -4.98
N ILE A 64 -3.83 15.86 -5.79
CA ILE A 64 -2.38 15.75 -5.75
C ILE A 64 -1.83 16.25 -4.41
N ILE A 65 -2.36 17.35 -3.89
CA ILE A 65 -1.92 17.89 -2.61
C ILE A 65 -2.18 16.88 -1.48
N TYR A 66 -3.37 16.27 -1.46
CA TYR A 66 -3.68 15.27 -0.46
C TYR A 66 -2.81 14.02 -0.62
N TYR A 67 -2.60 13.58 -1.85
CA TYR A 67 -1.76 12.43 -2.11
C TYR A 67 -0.34 12.66 -1.62
N ASP A 68 0.25 13.80 -1.97
CA ASP A 68 1.60 14.13 -1.57
C ASP A 68 1.74 14.23 -0.05
N LYS A 69 0.73 14.78 0.61
CA LYS A 69 0.70 14.87 2.06
C LYS A 69 0.86 13.50 2.71
N TYR A 70 0.05 12.53 2.28
CA TYR A 70 0.08 11.21 2.88
C TYR A 70 1.28 10.39 2.43
N ALA A 71 1.76 10.62 1.22
CA ALA A 71 3.01 9.99 0.78
C ALA A 71 4.19 10.44 1.64
N ILE A 72 4.25 11.72 1.99
CA ILE A 72 5.29 12.26 2.86
C ILE A 72 5.16 11.69 4.27
N ILE A 73 3.95 11.64 4.81
CA ILE A 73 3.70 11.05 6.14
C ILE A 73 4.17 9.60 6.18
N ALA A 74 3.83 8.83 5.16
CA ALA A 74 4.24 7.42 5.08
C ALA A 74 5.75 7.28 5.00
N HIS A 75 6.40 8.13 4.21
CA HIS A 75 7.85 8.13 4.08
C HIS A 75 8.53 8.46 5.40
N ASP A 76 8.04 9.49 6.09
CA ASP A 76 8.60 9.89 7.38
C ASP A 76 8.43 8.81 8.43
N LEU A 77 7.28 8.13 8.42
CA LEU A 77 7.03 7.01 9.34
C LEU A 77 8.00 5.86 9.04
N MET A 78 8.26 5.59 7.77
CA MET A 78 9.21 4.57 7.37
C MET A 78 10.61 4.87 7.90
N LEU A 79 11.07 6.12 7.75
CA LEU A 79 12.38 6.54 8.25
C LEU A 79 12.47 6.37 9.77
N LYS A 80 11.40 6.73 10.48
CA LYS A 80 11.36 6.60 11.91
C LYS A 80 11.45 5.15 12.35
N LYS A 81 10.72 4.28 11.68
CA LYS A 81 10.74 2.85 11.97
C LYS A 81 12.09 2.23 11.62
N ASN A 82 12.71 2.66 10.54
CA ASN A 82 14.04 2.20 10.20
C ASN A 82 15.05 2.56 11.26
N HIS A 83 14.94 3.76 11.83
CA HIS A 83 15.81 4.19 12.91
C HIS A 83 15.64 3.28 14.13
N ASP A 84 14.39 2.95 14.48
CA ASP A 84 14.09 2.15 15.65
C ASP A 84 14.43 0.67 15.48
N TYR A 85 14.22 0.13 14.31
CA TYR A 85 14.33 -1.31 14.06
C TYR A 85 15.45 -1.71 13.11
N GLY A 86 16.29 -0.77 12.72
CA GLY A 86 17.49 -1.08 11.92
C GLY A 86 17.24 -1.63 10.54
N GLU A 87 16.17 -1.24 9.88
CA GLU A 87 15.87 -1.70 8.52
C GLU A 87 15.75 -3.22 8.40
N ALA A 88 15.18 -3.84 9.40
CA ALA A 88 15.02 -5.30 9.40
C ALA A 88 14.33 -5.84 8.15
N TRP A 89 13.52 -5.01 7.49
CA TRP A 89 12.80 -5.42 6.29
C TRP A 89 13.73 -5.83 5.14
N ARG A 90 14.97 -5.34 5.15
CA ARG A 90 15.91 -5.68 4.06
C ARG A 90 16.28 -7.14 4.05
N ASP A 91 16.21 -7.79 5.19
CA ASP A 91 16.56 -9.20 5.30
C ASP A 91 15.35 -10.11 5.16
N MET A 92 14.17 -9.54 5.02
CA MET A 92 12.96 -10.32 4.89
C MET A 92 12.74 -10.78 3.46
N ARG A 93 12.30 -12.00 3.32
CA ARG A 93 11.87 -12.49 2.00
C ARG A 93 10.61 -11.76 1.60
N ILE A 94 10.44 -11.59 0.31
CA ILE A 94 9.26 -10.90 -0.22
C ILE A 94 7.98 -11.63 0.18
N SER A 95 8.00 -12.97 0.19
CA SER A 95 6.85 -13.73 0.65
C SER A 95 6.48 -13.43 2.09
N SER A 96 7.47 -13.18 2.94
CA SER A 96 7.22 -12.80 4.34
C SER A 96 6.59 -11.43 4.44
N ILE A 97 7.02 -10.50 3.61
CA ILE A 97 6.42 -9.16 3.56
C ILE A 97 4.96 -9.27 3.09
N THR A 98 4.71 -10.12 2.10
CA THR A 98 3.35 -10.39 1.62
C THR A 98 2.47 -10.92 2.76
N ASP A 99 2.99 -11.84 3.55
CA ASP A 99 2.27 -12.40 4.69
C ASP A 99 1.91 -11.32 5.71
N LEU A 100 2.83 -10.41 6.00
CA LEU A 100 2.58 -9.32 6.94
C LEU A 100 1.49 -8.38 6.43
N ILE A 101 1.53 -8.04 5.15
CA ILE A 101 0.51 -7.18 4.56
C ILE A 101 -0.85 -7.88 4.63
N TYR A 102 -0.88 -9.17 4.32
CA TYR A 102 -2.10 -9.95 4.34
C TYR A 102 -2.73 -9.94 5.74
N GLN A 103 -1.91 -10.04 6.78
CA GLN A 103 -2.41 -9.99 8.15
C GLN A 103 -3.02 -8.64 8.51
N LYS A 104 -2.54 -7.56 7.91
CA LYS A 104 -3.02 -6.22 8.22
C LYS A 104 -4.32 -5.88 7.48
N VAL A 105 -4.58 -6.54 6.39
CA VAL A 105 -5.77 -6.29 5.62
C VAL A 105 -6.98 -6.96 6.25
#